data_0d3c165733fe8df2b10f005cd6f2c553
#
_entry.id   0d3c165733fe8df2b10f005cd6f2c553
#
_cell.length_a   1.000
_cell.length_b   1.000
_cell.length_c   1.000
_cell.angle_alpha   90.00
_cell.angle_beta   90.00
_cell.angle_gamma   90.00
#
_symmetry.space_group_name_H-M   'P 1'
#
loop_
_entity.id
_entity.type
_entity.pdbx_description
1 polymer ?
#
loop_
_entity_poly.entity_id
_entity_poly.type
_entity_poly.pdbx_seq_one_letter_code
_entity_poly.pdbx_strand_id
1 'polypeptide(L)'
;MKPLRILHVFRAPVGGLFRHVLDVARGQAERGHEVGIFCDASTGGARAEQVLEELRPHLALGVNRMPMRRLPHPLDAVAIMRLTQHYASLRPDVLHGHGSKGGAYARMATLPGRDAKTIRAYTPHGGSFNYNPGTISHRVYMTAEALFARRTDVFLFESAYVKHRFEAFVGATDKLVRVVHNGIAEEEFAPIEQAPDPFDLVYIGEFRVAKGVDTLIDALAIIRRDHGVRLTLLAVGAGPSEGELKSRAQEAGVWDSIAFVPPQKIRGALSRGRVMVVPSKAESLPYVVLEAAAAAQPLICTNVGGIGEIFGPHSDELIPAGDPMVLAAKILALLSEPDEVRRTRAGVLSDYVKAGFRIDRMVDGVLQGYADARARRGIA
;
A
#
# COMPACT_ATOMS: atom_id res chain seq x y z
N MET A 1 -5.05 -17.07 22.37
CA MET A 1 -3.58 -16.84 22.39
C MET A 1 -3.27 -15.95 23.58
N LYS A 2 -2.15 -16.13 24.30
CA LYS A 2 -1.74 -15.21 25.36
C LYS A 2 -1.52 -13.80 24.78
N PRO A 3 -1.94 -12.71 25.46
CA PRO A 3 -1.66 -11.36 25.01
C PRO A 3 -0.18 -11.15 24.70
N LEU A 4 0.11 -10.58 23.52
CA LEU A 4 1.46 -10.21 23.10
C LEU A 4 1.67 -8.72 23.23
N ARG A 5 2.89 -8.29 23.49
CA ARG A 5 3.35 -6.91 23.42
C ARG A 5 3.99 -6.69 22.04
N ILE A 6 3.41 -5.85 21.22
CA ILE A 6 3.75 -5.68 19.79
C ILE A 6 4.15 -4.23 19.55
N LEU A 7 5.35 -3.99 19.00
CA LEU A 7 5.79 -2.66 18.60
C LEU A 7 5.97 -2.59 17.08
N HIS A 8 5.12 -1.82 16.41
CA HIS A 8 5.23 -1.52 14.98
C HIS A 8 6.21 -0.38 14.74
N VAL A 9 7.13 -0.57 13.79
CA VAL A 9 8.17 0.40 13.44
C VAL A 9 8.09 0.73 11.96
N PHE A 10 7.84 2.00 11.60
CA PHE A 10 7.79 2.43 10.20
C PHE A 10 8.23 3.88 10.04
N ARG A 11 8.63 4.25 8.82
CA ARG A 11 9.07 5.62 8.57
C ARG A 11 7.87 6.55 8.31
N ALA A 12 7.20 6.40 7.20
CA ALA A 12 6.29 7.43 6.72
C ALA A 12 4.82 7.15 7.10
N PRO A 13 4.20 7.96 7.97
CA PRO A 13 2.79 7.86 8.28
C PRO A 13 1.92 8.45 7.16
N VAL A 14 2.04 7.87 5.95
CA VAL A 14 1.28 8.26 4.75
C VAL A 14 1.00 7.06 3.85
N GLY A 15 -0.08 7.12 3.09
CA GLY A 15 -0.43 6.13 2.05
C GLY A 15 -0.76 4.74 2.57
N GLY A 16 -0.63 3.74 1.69
CA GLY A 16 -1.06 2.37 1.95
C GLY A 16 -0.30 1.68 3.09
N LEU A 17 1.00 1.95 3.26
CA LEU A 17 1.77 1.42 4.39
C LEU A 17 1.19 1.90 5.72
N PHE A 18 0.89 3.20 5.82
CA PHE A 18 0.31 3.77 7.05
C PHE A 18 -1.05 3.15 7.34
N ARG A 19 -1.93 3.08 6.34
CA ARG A 19 -3.22 2.39 6.46
C ARG A 19 -3.04 0.96 6.97
N HIS A 20 -2.17 0.17 6.34
CA HIS A 20 -1.90 -1.21 6.77
C HIS A 20 -1.51 -1.30 8.25
N VAL A 21 -0.58 -0.45 8.70
CA VAL A 21 -0.13 -0.47 10.10
C VAL A 21 -1.26 -0.10 11.06
N LEU A 22 -2.08 0.91 10.71
CA LEU A 22 -3.23 1.31 11.53
C LEU A 22 -4.26 0.18 11.66
N ASP A 23 -4.61 -0.45 10.54
CA ASP A 23 -5.59 -1.54 10.49
C ASP A 23 -5.10 -2.76 11.28
N VAL A 24 -3.83 -3.16 11.09
CA VAL A 24 -3.22 -4.27 11.85
C VAL A 24 -3.12 -3.95 13.34
N ALA A 25 -2.66 -2.74 13.70
CA ALA A 25 -2.51 -2.35 15.09
C ALA A 25 -3.85 -2.30 15.83
N ARG A 26 -4.90 -1.74 15.19
CA ARG A 26 -6.26 -1.73 15.73
C ARG A 26 -6.79 -3.15 15.91
N GLY A 27 -6.75 -3.98 14.87
CA GLY A 27 -7.25 -5.33 14.92
C GLY A 27 -6.51 -6.24 15.89
N GLN A 28 -5.22 -5.98 16.15
CA GLN A 28 -4.45 -6.67 17.20
C GLN A 28 -4.88 -6.21 18.61
N ALA A 29 -5.10 -4.90 18.81
CA ALA A 29 -5.58 -4.37 20.08
C ALA A 29 -6.98 -4.90 20.42
N GLU A 30 -7.89 -4.97 19.44
CA GLU A 30 -9.23 -5.55 19.59
C GLU A 30 -9.19 -7.05 19.96
N ARG A 31 -8.12 -7.76 19.61
CA ARG A 31 -7.86 -9.16 20.00
C ARG A 31 -7.15 -9.29 21.37
N GLY A 32 -7.01 -8.17 22.10
CA GLY A 32 -6.45 -8.12 23.45
C GLY A 32 -4.93 -8.09 23.52
N HIS A 33 -4.24 -7.76 22.42
CA HIS A 33 -2.79 -7.55 22.42
C HIS A 33 -2.44 -6.11 22.85
N GLU A 34 -1.28 -5.95 23.50
CA GLU A 34 -0.74 -4.62 23.83
C GLU A 34 0.08 -4.11 22.65
N VAL A 35 -0.40 -3.08 21.97
CA VAL A 35 0.20 -2.57 20.74
C VAL A 35 0.78 -1.19 20.94
N GLY A 36 1.89 -0.90 20.28
CA GLY A 36 2.50 0.43 20.20
C GLY A 36 3.04 0.74 18.81
N ILE A 37 3.29 2.01 18.55
CA ILE A 37 3.78 2.53 17.27
C ILE A 37 5.02 3.39 17.51
N PHE A 38 6.05 3.17 16.67
CA PHE A 38 7.24 4.01 16.55
C PHE A 38 7.39 4.47 15.10
N CYS A 39 7.23 5.78 14.85
CA CYS A 39 7.22 6.29 13.46
C CYS A 39 7.84 7.68 13.31
N ASP A 40 7.92 8.14 12.05
CA ASP A 40 8.46 9.47 11.72
C ASP A 40 7.54 10.60 12.20
N ALA A 41 8.17 11.65 12.72
CA ALA A 41 7.52 12.89 13.12
C ALA A 41 7.54 13.98 12.04
N SER A 42 8.36 13.82 10.99
CA SER A 42 8.61 14.86 9.97
C SER A 42 7.71 14.74 8.75
N THR A 43 6.93 13.65 8.63
CA THR A 43 6.01 13.41 7.51
C THR A 43 4.58 13.16 7.99
N GLY A 44 3.60 13.24 7.07
CA GLY A 44 2.19 12.99 7.34
C GLY A 44 1.38 14.21 7.82
N GLY A 45 2.05 15.25 8.36
CA GLY A 45 1.40 16.49 8.77
C GLY A 45 0.26 16.31 9.77
N ALA A 46 -0.64 17.29 9.83
CA ALA A 46 -1.77 17.31 10.76
C ALA A 46 -2.73 16.10 10.59
N ARG A 47 -2.87 15.58 9.37
CA ARG A 47 -3.73 14.41 9.12
C ARG A 47 -3.19 13.15 9.81
N ALA A 48 -1.88 12.90 9.72
CA ALA A 48 -1.28 11.75 10.39
C ALA A 48 -1.36 11.88 11.91
N GLU A 49 -1.17 13.10 12.44
CA GLU A 49 -1.34 13.40 13.86
C GLU A 49 -2.75 13.06 14.34
N GLN A 50 -3.76 13.59 13.65
CA GLN A 50 -5.17 13.33 13.99
C GLN A 50 -5.48 11.83 14.01
N VAL A 51 -5.07 11.09 12.96
CA VAL A 51 -5.35 9.65 12.86
C VAL A 51 -4.64 8.85 13.95
N LEU A 52 -3.41 9.24 14.32
CA LEU A 52 -2.68 8.59 15.41
C LEU A 52 -3.30 8.91 16.78
N GLU A 53 -3.81 10.14 16.99
CA GLU A 53 -4.54 10.47 18.21
C GLU A 53 -5.87 9.70 18.33
N GLU A 54 -6.60 9.53 17.24
CA GLU A 54 -7.83 8.70 17.21
C GLU A 54 -7.54 7.22 17.54
N LEU A 55 -6.35 6.71 17.15
CA LEU A 55 -5.93 5.34 17.46
C LEU A 55 -5.31 5.19 18.86
N ARG A 56 -4.77 6.26 19.44
CA ARG A 56 -4.02 6.26 20.72
C ARG A 56 -4.75 5.54 21.88
N PRO A 57 -6.07 5.68 22.08
CA PRO A 57 -6.79 4.98 23.16
C PRO A 57 -6.71 3.44 23.06
N HIS A 58 -6.47 2.90 21.87
CA HIS A 58 -6.33 1.45 21.61
C HIS A 58 -4.88 0.96 21.74
N LEU A 59 -3.91 1.85 21.88
CA LEU A 59 -2.49 1.51 21.89
C LEU A 59 -1.91 1.50 23.31
N ALA A 60 -1.99 0.37 23.99
CA ALA A 60 -1.49 0.21 25.37
C ALA A 60 0.01 0.53 25.52
N LEU A 61 0.82 0.35 24.48
CA LEU A 61 2.25 0.70 24.46
C LEU A 61 2.50 2.12 23.91
N GLY A 62 1.44 2.84 23.54
CA GLY A 62 1.49 4.23 23.09
C GLY A 62 2.06 4.44 21.68
N VAL A 63 2.21 5.73 21.34
CA VAL A 63 2.79 6.21 20.08
C VAL A 63 4.03 7.03 20.38
N ASN A 64 5.16 6.66 19.79
CA ASN A 64 6.40 7.41 19.84
C ASN A 64 6.77 7.88 18.43
N ARG A 65 7.00 9.18 18.27
CA ARG A 65 7.37 9.79 16.98
C ARG A 65 8.70 10.50 17.09
N MET A 66 9.53 10.32 16.07
CA MET A 66 10.79 11.03 15.94
C MET A 66 11.14 11.29 14.47
N PRO A 67 11.93 12.34 14.13
CA PRO A 67 12.31 12.61 12.76
C PRO A 67 13.11 11.46 12.13
N MET A 68 12.64 10.95 10.97
CA MET A 68 13.28 9.90 10.17
C MET A 68 13.39 10.35 8.71
N ARG A 69 14.58 10.65 8.23
CA ARG A 69 14.80 11.07 6.85
C ARG A 69 14.53 9.93 5.87
N ARG A 70 14.15 10.26 4.63
CA ARG A 70 13.85 9.26 3.59
C ARG A 70 15.10 8.48 3.18
N LEU A 71 16.18 9.16 2.86
CA LEU A 71 17.46 8.57 2.45
C LEU A 71 18.30 8.18 3.67
N PRO A 72 19.25 7.25 3.51
CA PRO A 72 20.24 6.97 4.56
C PRO A 72 20.93 8.26 5.03
N HIS A 73 21.04 8.43 6.35
CA HIS A 73 21.58 9.65 6.95
C HIS A 73 22.27 9.33 8.30
N PRO A 74 23.33 10.05 8.71
CA PRO A 74 23.99 9.80 10.01
C PRO A 74 23.04 9.86 11.22
N LEU A 75 21.99 10.68 11.17
CA LEU A 75 20.95 10.73 12.21
C LEU A 75 20.14 9.43 12.35
N ASP A 76 20.26 8.49 11.40
CA ASP A 76 19.62 7.17 11.51
C ASP A 76 20.22 6.39 12.72
N ALA A 77 21.47 6.61 13.05
CA ALA A 77 22.09 6.04 14.27
C ALA A 77 21.38 6.54 15.54
N VAL A 78 21.02 7.82 15.60
CA VAL A 78 20.24 8.39 16.71
C VAL A 78 18.84 7.77 16.76
N ALA A 79 18.20 7.60 15.60
CA ALA A 79 16.88 6.98 15.52
C ALA A 79 16.89 5.53 16.02
N ILE A 80 17.89 4.76 15.60
CA ILE A 80 18.05 3.37 16.03
C ILE A 80 18.36 3.31 17.54
N MET A 81 19.19 4.19 18.06
CA MET A 81 19.47 4.29 19.49
C MET A 81 18.19 4.59 20.29
N ARG A 82 17.40 5.56 19.86
CA ARG A 82 16.10 5.90 20.49
C ARG A 82 15.12 4.75 20.43
N LEU A 83 15.01 4.08 19.27
CA LEU A 83 14.21 2.87 19.15
C LEU A 83 14.70 1.78 20.10
N THR A 84 16.02 1.58 20.22
CA THR A 84 16.60 0.58 21.13
C THR A 84 16.29 0.89 22.60
N GLN A 85 16.36 2.16 23.02
CA GLN A 85 15.94 2.61 24.35
C GLN A 85 14.45 2.35 24.60
N HIS A 86 13.60 2.67 23.61
CA HIS A 86 12.16 2.43 23.69
C HIS A 86 11.84 0.93 23.72
N TYR A 87 12.50 0.15 22.90
CA TYR A 87 12.44 -1.32 22.92
C TYR A 87 12.84 -1.87 24.30
N ALA A 88 13.90 -1.34 24.91
CA ALA A 88 14.36 -1.75 26.23
C ALA A 88 13.31 -1.48 27.33
N SER A 89 12.61 -0.34 27.26
CA SER A 89 11.59 0.05 28.24
C SER A 89 10.31 -0.76 28.08
N LEU A 90 9.85 -0.95 26.83
CA LEU A 90 8.59 -1.63 26.53
C LEU A 90 8.69 -3.16 26.61
N ARG A 91 9.85 -3.73 26.33
CA ARG A 91 10.07 -5.20 26.30
C ARG A 91 9.04 -5.94 25.43
N PRO A 92 8.85 -5.57 24.17
CA PRO A 92 7.87 -6.21 23.32
C PRO A 92 8.23 -7.67 23.02
N ASP A 93 7.21 -8.51 22.85
CA ASP A 93 7.35 -9.89 22.35
C ASP A 93 7.63 -9.89 20.85
N VAL A 94 7.12 -8.87 20.14
CA VAL A 94 7.27 -8.71 18.68
C VAL A 94 7.73 -7.30 18.36
N LEU A 95 8.78 -7.18 17.56
CA LEU A 95 9.21 -5.95 16.91
C LEU A 95 8.96 -6.08 15.41
N HIS A 96 7.90 -5.42 14.91
CA HIS A 96 7.47 -5.53 13.51
C HIS A 96 7.87 -4.30 12.71
N GLY A 97 8.84 -4.45 11.83
CA GLY A 97 9.29 -3.40 10.93
C GLY A 97 8.51 -3.36 9.62
N HIS A 98 8.11 -2.17 9.18
CA HIS A 98 7.36 -1.95 7.95
C HIS A 98 8.11 -1.05 6.99
N GLY A 99 8.13 -1.44 5.71
CA GLY A 99 8.87 -0.77 4.66
C GLY A 99 10.39 -0.83 4.87
N SER A 100 11.17 -0.39 3.89
CA SER A 100 12.63 -0.54 3.92
C SER A 100 13.27 0.06 5.18
N LYS A 101 12.91 1.29 5.56
CA LYS A 101 13.57 1.99 6.66
C LYS A 101 13.07 1.54 8.03
N GLY A 102 11.75 1.38 8.22
CA GLY A 102 11.20 0.83 9.45
C GLY A 102 11.68 -0.61 9.69
N GLY A 103 11.72 -1.41 8.62
CA GLY A 103 12.27 -2.75 8.63
C GLY A 103 13.75 -2.79 9.00
N ALA A 104 14.59 -1.89 8.45
CA ALA A 104 15.99 -1.78 8.80
C ALA A 104 16.17 -1.43 10.29
N TYR A 105 15.44 -0.44 10.79
CA TYR A 105 15.52 -0.01 12.18
C TYR A 105 15.11 -1.12 13.17
N ALA A 106 13.98 -1.80 12.90
CA ALA A 106 13.52 -2.90 13.74
C ALA A 106 14.53 -4.07 13.80
N ARG A 107 15.21 -4.33 12.67
CA ARG A 107 16.23 -5.40 12.57
C ARG A 107 17.60 -4.99 13.14
N MET A 108 17.88 -3.67 13.23
CA MET A 108 19.12 -3.13 13.82
C MET A 108 19.02 -2.85 15.31
N ALA A 109 17.83 -2.55 15.84
CA ALA A 109 17.61 -2.37 17.27
C ALA A 109 17.86 -3.67 18.02
N THR A 110 18.94 -3.73 18.83
CA THR A 110 19.38 -4.96 19.52
C THR A 110 19.64 -4.69 20.99
N LEU A 111 19.29 -5.68 21.82
CA LEU A 111 19.56 -5.67 23.25
C LEU A 111 20.17 -7.02 23.66
N PRO A 112 21.44 -7.05 24.07
CA PRO A 112 22.09 -8.28 24.55
C PRO A 112 21.26 -8.99 25.64
N GLY A 113 21.08 -10.30 25.51
CA GLY A 113 20.31 -11.13 26.44
C GLY A 113 18.78 -11.04 26.32
N ARG A 114 18.21 -10.04 25.60
CA ARG A 114 16.76 -9.88 25.40
C ARG A 114 16.26 -10.28 24.02
N ASP A 115 17.09 -10.11 23.01
CA ASP A 115 16.76 -10.48 21.63
C ASP A 115 16.35 -11.94 21.48
N ALA A 116 16.80 -12.80 22.41
CA ALA A 116 16.42 -14.21 22.46
C ALA A 116 14.91 -14.44 22.63
N LYS A 117 14.16 -13.48 23.21
CA LYS A 117 12.72 -13.60 23.49
C LYS A 117 11.83 -12.76 22.58
N THR A 118 12.39 -11.87 21.77
CA THR A 118 11.64 -10.99 20.89
C THR A 118 11.67 -11.50 19.45
N ILE A 119 10.52 -11.63 18.82
CA ILE A 119 10.39 -11.95 17.40
C ILE A 119 10.59 -10.70 16.56
N ARG A 120 11.39 -10.79 15.50
CA ARG A 120 11.52 -9.75 14.49
C ARG A 120 10.72 -10.13 13.25
N ALA A 121 9.60 -9.43 13.05
CA ALA A 121 8.77 -9.53 11.87
C ALA A 121 9.08 -8.40 10.88
N TYR A 122 8.91 -8.68 9.60
CA TYR A 122 9.14 -7.68 8.55
C TYR A 122 8.12 -7.77 7.43
N THR A 123 7.47 -6.64 7.12
CA THR A 123 6.60 -6.43 5.95
C THR A 123 7.20 -5.35 5.05
N PRO A 124 7.65 -5.68 3.82
CA PRO A 124 8.35 -4.75 2.93
C PRO A 124 7.51 -3.61 2.37
N HIS A 125 6.23 -3.82 2.06
CA HIS A 125 5.34 -2.89 1.35
C HIS A 125 5.94 -2.43 0.00
N GLY A 126 6.50 -3.36 -0.77
CA GLY A 126 7.24 -3.07 -1.98
C GLY A 126 8.61 -2.41 -1.71
N GLY A 127 8.64 -1.34 -0.97
CA GLY A 127 9.84 -0.69 -0.43
C GLY A 127 11.05 -0.69 -1.35
N SER A 128 12.16 -1.27 -0.86
CA SER A 128 13.43 -1.43 -1.60
C SER A 128 13.32 -2.31 -2.85
N PHE A 129 12.33 -3.20 -2.91
CA PHE A 129 12.14 -4.12 -4.05
C PHE A 129 11.58 -3.44 -5.30
N ASN A 130 11.09 -2.20 -5.20
CA ASN A 130 10.58 -1.43 -6.35
C ASN A 130 11.66 -0.62 -7.09
N TYR A 131 12.92 -0.65 -6.64
CA TYR A 131 14.03 -0.05 -7.39
C TYR A 131 14.31 -0.84 -8.67
N ASN A 132 14.71 -0.13 -9.74
CA ASN A 132 15.03 -0.74 -11.01
C ASN A 132 16.25 -1.67 -10.89
N PRO A 133 16.14 -2.94 -11.30
CA PRO A 133 17.28 -3.86 -11.36
C PRO A 133 18.44 -3.28 -12.17
N GLY A 134 19.67 -3.58 -11.76
CA GLY A 134 20.89 -3.11 -12.45
C GLY A 134 21.40 -1.75 -11.94
N THR A 135 20.60 -0.95 -11.23
CA THR A 135 21.07 0.32 -10.64
C THR A 135 21.94 0.08 -9.39
N ILE A 136 22.86 1.01 -9.12
CA ILE A 136 23.67 0.97 -7.88
C ILE A 136 22.78 0.97 -6.64
N SER A 137 21.74 1.82 -6.63
CA SER A 137 20.77 1.87 -5.53
C SER A 137 20.11 0.51 -5.29
N HIS A 138 19.67 -0.19 -6.36
CA HIS A 138 19.11 -1.53 -6.24
C HIS A 138 20.09 -2.50 -5.59
N ARG A 139 21.36 -2.54 -6.05
CA ARG A 139 22.39 -3.42 -5.48
C ARG A 139 22.63 -3.15 -4.00
N VAL A 140 22.76 -1.88 -3.62
CA VAL A 140 22.98 -1.49 -2.21
C VAL A 140 21.80 -1.92 -1.33
N TYR A 141 20.56 -1.66 -1.76
CA TYR A 141 19.39 -2.04 -1.00
C TYR A 141 19.22 -3.56 -0.91
N MET A 142 19.46 -4.32 -1.99
CA MET A 142 19.35 -5.78 -1.97
C MET A 142 20.43 -6.42 -1.08
N THR A 143 21.65 -5.89 -1.09
CA THR A 143 22.70 -6.33 -0.16
C THR A 143 22.32 -6.05 1.30
N ALA A 144 21.75 -4.88 1.59
CA ALA A 144 21.25 -4.56 2.92
C ALA A 144 20.09 -5.49 3.35
N GLU A 145 19.15 -5.78 2.46
CA GLU A 145 18.05 -6.71 2.75
C GLU A 145 18.56 -8.13 3.01
N ALA A 146 19.55 -8.62 2.26
CA ALA A 146 20.20 -9.91 2.48
C ALA A 146 20.88 -9.99 3.86
N LEU A 147 21.57 -8.90 4.28
CA LEU A 147 22.18 -8.82 5.60
C LEU A 147 21.12 -8.83 6.71
N PHE A 148 20.06 -8.03 6.55
CA PHE A 148 18.98 -7.93 7.53
C PHE A 148 18.10 -9.17 7.57
N ALA A 149 18.01 -9.96 6.50
CA ALA A 149 17.29 -11.21 6.48
C ALA A 149 17.76 -12.18 7.57
N ARG A 150 19.07 -12.17 7.89
CA ARG A 150 19.66 -12.99 8.97
C ARG A 150 19.07 -12.68 10.35
N ARG A 151 18.60 -11.44 10.56
CA ARG A 151 17.99 -10.96 11.81
C ARG A 151 16.47 -10.93 11.78
N THR A 152 15.86 -11.47 10.75
CA THR A 152 14.40 -11.59 10.61
C THR A 152 13.98 -12.99 11.05
N ASP A 153 12.93 -13.11 11.85
CA ASP A 153 12.35 -14.40 12.26
C ASP A 153 11.20 -14.79 11.29
N VAL A 154 10.43 -13.80 10.85
CA VAL A 154 9.33 -14.00 9.91
C VAL A 154 9.20 -12.84 8.92
N PHE A 155 9.09 -13.18 7.65
CA PHE A 155 8.69 -12.27 6.57
C PHE A 155 7.19 -12.40 6.34
N LEU A 156 6.50 -11.27 6.37
CA LEU A 156 5.07 -11.14 6.10
C LEU A 156 4.91 -10.29 4.85
N PHE A 157 4.96 -10.93 3.69
CA PHE A 157 4.84 -10.22 2.41
C PHE A 157 3.39 -9.85 2.15
N GLU A 158 3.11 -8.60 1.82
CA GLU A 158 1.79 -8.12 1.48
C GLU A 158 1.26 -8.65 0.13
N SER A 159 2.12 -9.28 -0.68
CA SER A 159 1.77 -9.91 -1.96
C SER A 159 2.75 -11.01 -2.34
N ALA A 160 2.29 -11.96 -3.14
CA ALA A 160 3.16 -12.97 -3.76
C ALA A 160 4.16 -12.31 -4.71
N TYR A 161 3.78 -11.22 -5.38
CA TYR A 161 4.67 -10.43 -6.21
C TYR A 161 5.90 -9.94 -5.43
N VAL A 162 5.72 -9.33 -4.26
CA VAL A 162 6.84 -8.82 -3.44
C VAL A 162 7.68 -9.98 -2.90
N LYS A 163 7.05 -11.11 -2.53
CA LYS A 163 7.78 -12.33 -2.15
C LYS A 163 8.68 -12.81 -3.30
N HIS A 164 8.16 -12.92 -4.51
CA HIS A 164 8.96 -13.34 -5.68
C HIS A 164 10.10 -12.35 -5.98
N ARG A 165 9.88 -11.04 -5.82
CA ARG A 165 10.94 -10.04 -5.94
C ARG A 165 12.04 -10.23 -4.89
N PHE A 166 11.66 -10.53 -3.64
CA PHE A 166 12.62 -10.87 -2.59
C PHE A 166 13.44 -12.12 -2.98
N GLU A 167 12.78 -13.19 -3.38
CA GLU A 167 13.45 -14.44 -3.78
C GLU A 167 14.40 -14.23 -4.96
N ALA A 168 13.99 -13.43 -5.94
CA ALA A 168 14.79 -13.14 -7.14
C ALA A 168 16.03 -12.27 -6.86
N PHE A 169 15.97 -11.33 -5.91
CA PHE A 169 17.03 -10.34 -5.72
C PHE A 169 17.83 -10.53 -4.42
N VAL A 170 17.26 -11.15 -3.42
CA VAL A 170 17.93 -11.45 -2.14
C VAL A 170 18.31 -12.92 -2.06
N GLY A 171 17.50 -13.79 -2.68
CA GLY A 171 17.69 -15.24 -2.68
C GLY A 171 16.75 -15.97 -1.73
N ALA A 172 16.89 -17.30 -1.73
CA ALA A 172 16.14 -18.15 -0.80
C ALA A 172 16.54 -17.86 0.66
N THR A 173 15.57 -17.99 1.56
CA THR A 173 15.79 -17.81 3.00
C THR A 173 15.33 -19.05 3.77
N ASP A 174 16.05 -19.36 4.85
CA ASP A 174 15.66 -20.37 5.84
C ASP A 174 14.62 -19.86 6.84
N LYS A 175 14.27 -18.55 6.76
CA LYS A 175 13.32 -17.91 7.67
C LYS A 175 11.88 -18.26 7.34
N LEU A 176 11.00 -18.06 8.30
CA LEU A 176 9.56 -18.22 8.05
C LEU A 176 9.09 -17.15 7.05
N VAL A 177 8.37 -17.58 6.02
CA VAL A 177 7.80 -16.71 4.98
C VAL A 177 6.30 -16.97 4.88
N ARG A 178 5.52 -15.89 4.92
CA ARG A 178 4.08 -15.90 4.67
C ARG A 178 3.69 -14.77 3.73
N VAL A 179 2.73 -15.03 2.86
CA VAL A 179 2.01 -13.97 2.13
C VAL A 179 0.75 -13.65 2.94
N VAL A 180 0.62 -12.40 3.33
CA VAL A 180 -0.52 -11.88 4.09
C VAL A 180 -1.00 -10.62 3.39
N HIS A 181 -2.01 -10.77 2.54
CA HIS A 181 -2.54 -9.67 1.73
C HIS A 181 -3.09 -8.53 2.60
N ASN A 182 -3.05 -7.32 2.08
CA ASN A 182 -3.76 -6.18 2.65
C ASN A 182 -5.26 -6.48 2.76
N GLY A 183 -5.90 -5.99 3.81
CA GLY A 183 -7.32 -6.24 4.07
C GLY A 183 -8.19 -5.00 3.98
N ILE A 184 -9.44 -5.21 3.63
CA ILE A 184 -10.52 -4.22 3.55
C ILE A 184 -11.52 -4.48 4.67
N ALA A 185 -11.99 -3.43 5.33
CA ALA A 185 -13.00 -3.51 6.39
C ALA A 185 -14.39 -3.81 5.81
N GLU A 186 -15.26 -4.44 6.61
CA GLU A 186 -16.59 -4.88 6.15
C GLU A 186 -17.44 -3.73 5.61
N GLU A 187 -17.37 -2.56 6.25
CA GLU A 187 -18.12 -1.37 5.84
C GLU A 187 -17.70 -0.80 4.48
N GLU A 188 -16.51 -1.14 3.99
CA GLU A 188 -16.02 -0.68 2.70
C GLU A 188 -16.62 -1.48 1.53
N PHE A 189 -17.21 -2.65 1.80
CA PHE A 189 -17.96 -3.44 0.82
C PHE A 189 -19.37 -2.93 0.57
N ALA A 190 -19.83 -1.91 1.31
CA ALA A 190 -21.10 -1.28 1.01
C ALA A 190 -21.05 -0.64 -0.39
N PRO A 191 -22.06 -0.82 -1.23
CA PRO A 191 -22.14 -0.17 -2.55
C PRO A 191 -22.00 1.35 -2.45
N ILE A 192 -21.43 1.95 -3.48
CA ILE A 192 -21.34 3.42 -3.61
C ILE A 192 -22.52 3.91 -4.45
N GLU A 193 -23.28 4.82 -3.88
CA GLU A 193 -24.25 5.58 -4.63
C GLU A 193 -23.54 6.65 -5.47
N GLN A 194 -23.80 6.66 -6.76
CA GLN A 194 -23.16 7.56 -7.70
C GLN A 194 -23.73 8.98 -7.60
N ALA A 195 -22.89 9.99 -7.67
CA ALA A 195 -23.32 11.38 -7.71
C ALA A 195 -24.23 11.64 -8.95
N PRO A 196 -25.12 12.63 -8.89
CA PRO A 196 -26.07 12.90 -10.00
C PRO A 196 -25.41 13.22 -11.34
N ASP A 197 -24.24 13.86 -11.32
CA ASP A 197 -23.47 14.23 -12.51
C ASP A 197 -22.01 13.79 -12.37
N PRO A 198 -21.72 12.49 -12.53
CA PRO A 198 -20.39 11.95 -12.33
C PRO A 198 -19.50 12.21 -13.54
N PHE A 199 -18.21 12.41 -13.31
CA PHE A 199 -17.18 12.36 -14.35
C PHE A 199 -17.20 10.98 -15.04
N ASP A 200 -16.80 10.93 -16.31
CA ASP A 200 -16.66 9.65 -17.00
C ASP A 200 -15.61 8.76 -16.33
N LEU A 201 -14.49 9.39 -15.91
CA LEU A 201 -13.37 8.71 -15.28
C LEU A 201 -13.01 9.36 -13.94
N VAL A 202 -12.48 8.54 -13.01
CA VAL A 202 -11.85 9.02 -11.79
C VAL A 202 -10.47 8.34 -11.63
N TYR A 203 -9.49 9.13 -11.26
CA TYR A 203 -8.19 8.69 -10.78
C TYR A 203 -8.02 9.12 -9.32
N ILE A 204 -7.52 8.21 -8.47
CA ILE A 204 -7.24 8.50 -7.07
C ILE A 204 -5.85 7.99 -6.72
N GLY A 205 -4.95 8.88 -6.34
CA GLY A 205 -3.58 8.47 -5.98
C GLY A 205 -2.58 9.63 -5.93
N GLU A 206 -1.36 9.31 -5.53
CA GLU A 206 -0.26 10.27 -5.53
C GLU A 206 0.15 10.61 -6.97
N PHE A 207 0.39 11.89 -7.26
CA PHE A 207 0.88 12.33 -8.57
C PHE A 207 2.39 12.11 -8.66
N ARG A 208 2.77 10.90 -9.06
CA ARG A 208 4.14 10.43 -9.31
C ARG A 208 4.23 9.65 -10.62
N VAL A 209 5.41 9.65 -11.23
CA VAL A 209 5.70 8.90 -12.47
C VAL A 209 5.26 7.43 -12.39
N ALA A 210 5.52 6.77 -11.26
CA ALA A 210 5.13 5.35 -11.06
C ALA A 210 3.62 5.10 -11.08
N LYS A 211 2.79 6.14 -10.97
CA LYS A 211 1.33 6.03 -10.99
C LYS A 211 0.71 6.19 -12.38
N GLY A 212 1.48 6.55 -13.39
CA GLY A 212 1.09 6.50 -14.80
C GLY A 212 -0.01 7.49 -15.21
N VAL A 213 -0.23 8.58 -14.46
CA VAL A 213 -1.25 9.59 -14.80
C VAL A 213 -0.93 10.28 -16.13
N ASP A 214 0.34 10.39 -16.49
CA ASP A 214 0.82 10.82 -17.81
C ASP A 214 0.22 9.96 -18.92
N THR A 215 0.23 8.63 -18.77
CA THR A 215 -0.37 7.69 -19.72
C THR A 215 -1.89 7.88 -19.85
N LEU A 216 -2.57 8.20 -18.75
CA LEU A 216 -4.01 8.48 -18.77
C LEU A 216 -4.33 9.78 -19.51
N ILE A 217 -3.53 10.83 -19.31
CA ILE A 217 -3.68 12.10 -20.05
C ILE A 217 -3.49 11.89 -21.55
N ASP A 218 -2.47 11.11 -21.94
CA ASP A 218 -2.24 10.77 -23.35
C ASP A 218 -3.39 9.96 -23.95
N ALA A 219 -3.95 9.02 -23.19
CA ALA A 219 -5.10 8.24 -23.61
C ALA A 219 -6.33 9.13 -23.87
N LEU A 220 -6.59 10.12 -23.02
CA LEU A 220 -7.67 11.11 -23.24
C LEU A 220 -7.43 11.94 -24.52
N ALA A 221 -6.17 12.33 -24.76
CA ALA A 221 -5.82 13.07 -25.98
C ALA A 221 -6.04 12.23 -27.25
N ILE A 222 -5.68 10.95 -27.21
CA ILE A 222 -5.93 10.00 -28.31
C ILE A 222 -7.43 9.85 -28.56
N ILE A 223 -8.23 9.63 -27.51
CA ILE A 223 -9.68 9.49 -27.62
C ILE A 223 -10.31 10.74 -28.26
N ARG A 224 -9.88 11.93 -27.81
CA ARG A 224 -10.38 13.19 -28.37
C ARG A 224 -10.00 13.38 -29.84
N ARG A 225 -8.73 13.12 -30.18
CA ARG A 225 -8.19 13.33 -31.53
C ARG A 225 -8.75 12.32 -32.54
N ASP A 226 -8.74 11.03 -32.20
CA ASP A 226 -8.99 9.95 -33.14
C ASP A 226 -10.47 9.53 -33.19
N HIS A 227 -11.21 9.75 -32.11
CA HIS A 227 -12.63 9.37 -32.04
C HIS A 227 -13.59 10.56 -31.87
N GLY A 228 -13.07 11.79 -31.71
CA GLY A 228 -13.91 12.98 -31.53
C GLY A 228 -14.69 13.00 -30.21
N VAL A 229 -14.39 12.09 -29.27
CA VAL A 229 -15.10 11.96 -27.99
C VAL A 229 -14.39 12.78 -26.91
N ARG A 230 -15.14 13.62 -26.20
CA ARG A 230 -14.66 14.38 -25.06
C ARG A 230 -15.09 13.68 -23.77
N LEU A 231 -14.14 13.02 -23.10
CA LEU A 231 -14.35 12.43 -21.79
C LEU A 231 -13.87 13.35 -20.67
N THR A 232 -14.52 13.27 -19.53
CA THR A 232 -14.18 14.04 -18.32
C THR A 232 -13.45 13.17 -17.30
N LEU A 233 -12.41 13.72 -16.66
CA LEU A 233 -11.60 13.05 -15.65
C LEU A 233 -11.56 13.85 -14.34
N LEU A 234 -11.93 13.23 -13.24
CA LEU A 234 -11.63 13.70 -11.89
C LEU A 234 -10.31 13.10 -11.43
N ALA A 235 -9.24 13.90 -11.35
CA ALA A 235 -7.93 13.50 -10.87
C ALA A 235 -7.76 13.93 -9.40
N VAL A 236 -7.87 12.97 -8.48
CA VAL A 236 -7.82 13.20 -7.03
C VAL A 236 -6.45 12.83 -6.49
N GLY A 237 -5.71 13.81 -6.01
CA GLY A 237 -4.37 13.55 -5.47
C GLY A 237 -3.53 14.79 -5.28
N ALA A 238 -2.28 14.54 -4.92
CA ALA A 238 -1.20 15.51 -4.90
C ALA A 238 0.12 14.76 -5.06
N GLY A 239 1.18 15.45 -5.46
CA GLY A 239 2.49 14.83 -5.57
C GLY A 239 3.49 15.63 -6.39
N PRO A 240 4.75 15.18 -6.43
CA PRO A 240 5.83 15.94 -7.07
C PRO A 240 5.65 16.14 -8.57
N SER A 241 4.88 15.28 -9.25
CA SER A 241 4.64 15.38 -10.70
C SER A 241 3.42 16.24 -11.06
N GLU A 242 2.75 16.90 -10.10
CA GLU A 242 1.49 17.63 -10.36
C GLU A 242 1.66 18.72 -11.42
N GLY A 243 2.75 19.51 -11.34
CA GLY A 243 3.04 20.56 -12.32
C GLY A 243 3.24 20.02 -13.73
N GLU A 244 4.02 18.94 -13.87
CA GLU A 244 4.27 18.27 -15.15
C GLU A 244 2.99 17.70 -15.77
N LEU A 245 2.12 17.08 -14.94
CA LEU A 245 0.85 16.55 -15.41
C LEU A 245 -0.10 17.63 -15.90
N LYS A 246 -0.15 18.77 -15.22
CA LYS A 246 -0.93 19.94 -15.64
C LYS A 246 -0.43 20.51 -16.96
N SER A 247 0.87 20.69 -17.14
CA SER A 247 1.49 21.11 -18.39
C SER A 247 1.20 20.13 -19.52
N ARG A 248 1.35 18.83 -19.25
CA ARG A 248 1.04 17.77 -20.24
C ARG A 248 -0.42 17.79 -20.68
N ALA A 249 -1.36 18.03 -19.78
CA ALA A 249 -2.78 18.15 -20.12
C ALA A 249 -3.07 19.37 -21.03
N GLN A 250 -2.36 20.47 -20.82
CA GLN A 250 -2.44 21.67 -21.68
C GLN A 250 -1.87 21.40 -23.08
N GLU A 251 -0.65 20.86 -23.15
CA GLU A 251 0.03 20.52 -24.40
C GLU A 251 -0.74 19.48 -25.23
N ALA A 252 -1.35 18.51 -24.57
CA ALA A 252 -2.17 17.48 -25.19
C ALA A 252 -3.59 17.96 -25.58
N GLY A 253 -3.96 19.20 -25.23
CA GLY A 253 -5.25 19.81 -25.58
C GLY A 253 -6.44 19.21 -24.82
N VAL A 254 -6.22 18.63 -23.62
CA VAL A 254 -7.28 17.98 -22.80
C VAL A 254 -7.45 18.64 -21.42
N TRP A 255 -6.83 19.77 -21.19
CA TRP A 255 -6.91 20.50 -19.92
C TRP A 255 -8.34 20.79 -19.47
N ASP A 256 -9.21 21.17 -20.39
CA ASP A 256 -10.63 21.48 -20.16
C ASP A 256 -11.50 20.26 -19.80
N SER A 257 -10.91 19.07 -19.87
CA SER A 257 -11.57 17.80 -19.54
C SER A 257 -11.15 17.25 -18.17
N ILE A 258 -10.14 17.83 -17.51
CA ILE A 258 -9.54 17.28 -16.30
C ILE A 258 -9.71 18.22 -15.11
N ALA A 259 -10.36 17.74 -14.06
CA ALA A 259 -10.43 18.43 -12.77
C ALA A 259 -9.37 17.86 -11.81
N PHE A 260 -8.29 18.60 -11.57
CA PHE A 260 -7.30 18.26 -10.55
C PHE A 260 -7.78 18.76 -9.18
N VAL A 261 -7.94 17.83 -8.23
CA VAL A 261 -8.41 18.16 -6.88
C VAL A 261 -7.50 17.54 -5.81
N PRO A 262 -7.37 18.19 -4.64
CA PRO A 262 -6.55 17.66 -3.55
C PRO A 262 -7.06 16.31 -3.03
N PRO A 263 -6.22 15.57 -2.28
CA PRO A 263 -6.63 14.31 -1.66
C PRO A 263 -7.87 14.46 -0.79
N GLN A 264 -8.79 13.53 -0.92
CA GLN A 264 -10.05 13.48 -0.17
C GLN A 264 -10.40 12.02 0.21
N LYS A 265 -11.52 11.83 0.94
CA LYS A 265 -11.99 10.48 1.30
C LYS A 265 -12.32 9.70 0.03
N ILE A 266 -11.80 8.46 -0.06
CA ILE A 266 -11.87 7.66 -1.29
C ILE A 266 -13.31 7.41 -1.74
N ARG A 267 -14.22 7.02 -0.86
CA ARG A 267 -15.62 6.74 -1.22
C ARG A 267 -16.33 7.95 -1.84
N GLY A 268 -16.06 9.17 -1.30
CA GLY A 268 -16.58 10.41 -1.87
C GLY A 268 -15.96 10.78 -3.22
N ALA A 269 -14.73 10.34 -3.50
CA ALA A 269 -14.12 10.50 -4.82
C ALA A 269 -14.67 9.47 -5.82
N LEU A 270 -14.81 8.21 -5.41
CA LEU A 270 -15.36 7.14 -6.24
C LEU A 270 -16.81 7.44 -6.68
N SER A 271 -17.66 7.99 -5.80
CA SER A 271 -19.04 8.34 -6.15
C SER A 271 -19.15 9.37 -7.30
N ARG A 272 -18.08 10.13 -7.53
CA ARG A 272 -18.02 11.19 -8.55
C ARG A 272 -17.48 10.73 -9.91
N GLY A 273 -17.14 9.45 -10.09
CA GLY A 273 -16.65 8.92 -11.36
C GLY A 273 -17.34 7.61 -11.74
N ARG A 274 -17.69 7.45 -13.02
CA ARG A 274 -18.33 6.22 -13.53
C ARG A 274 -17.36 5.04 -13.53
N VAL A 275 -16.13 5.28 -13.94
CA VAL A 275 -15.07 4.27 -14.04
C VAL A 275 -13.82 4.78 -13.36
N MET A 276 -13.23 3.97 -12.48
CA MET A 276 -11.92 4.29 -11.93
C MET A 276 -10.79 3.74 -12.79
N VAL A 277 -9.78 4.56 -13.06
CA VAL A 277 -8.60 4.18 -13.84
C VAL A 277 -7.37 4.19 -12.96
N VAL A 278 -6.64 3.07 -12.93
CA VAL A 278 -5.38 2.90 -12.20
C VAL A 278 -4.27 2.53 -13.20
N PRO A 279 -3.68 3.53 -13.90
CA PRO A 279 -2.73 3.31 -14.99
C PRO A 279 -1.29 3.11 -14.48
N SER A 280 -1.12 2.59 -13.29
CA SER A 280 0.16 2.50 -12.59
C SER A 280 1.22 1.75 -13.40
N LYS A 281 2.48 2.20 -13.31
CA LYS A 281 3.67 1.56 -13.89
C LYS A 281 4.38 0.64 -12.89
N ALA A 282 4.10 0.82 -11.58
CA ALA A 282 4.64 -0.02 -10.52
C ALA A 282 3.77 0.04 -9.27
N GLU A 283 3.47 -1.12 -8.71
CA GLU A 283 2.72 -1.30 -7.46
C GLU A 283 3.30 -2.45 -6.64
N SER A 284 2.91 -2.56 -5.36
CA SER A 284 3.07 -3.79 -4.59
C SER A 284 1.73 -4.51 -4.42
N LEU A 285 0.87 -4.04 -3.53
CA LEU A 285 -0.53 -4.44 -3.42
C LEU A 285 -1.35 -3.18 -3.05
N PRO A 286 -1.87 -2.45 -4.05
CA PRO A 286 -2.42 -1.12 -3.83
C PRO A 286 -3.79 -1.15 -3.14
N TYR A 287 -3.90 -0.48 -1.99
CA TYR A 287 -5.17 -0.32 -1.29
C TYR A 287 -6.24 0.34 -2.15
N VAL A 288 -5.88 1.32 -2.96
CA VAL A 288 -6.84 2.05 -3.79
C VAL A 288 -7.58 1.14 -4.79
N VAL A 289 -6.93 0.08 -5.26
CA VAL A 289 -7.57 -0.94 -6.12
C VAL A 289 -8.48 -1.84 -5.28
N LEU A 290 -8.02 -2.26 -4.09
CA LEU A 290 -8.85 -3.04 -3.16
C LEU A 290 -10.09 -2.26 -2.73
N GLU A 291 -9.94 -0.97 -2.38
CA GLU A 291 -11.03 -0.08 -1.96
C GLU A 291 -12.06 0.12 -3.06
N ALA A 292 -11.60 0.32 -4.30
CA ALA A 292 -12.51 0.48 -5.44
C ALA A 292 -13.20 -0.83 -5.81
N ALA A 293 -12.47 -1.95 -5.81
CA ALA A 293 -13.05 -3.27 -6.05
C ALA A 293 -14.06 -3.65 -4.96
N ALA A 294 -13.73 -3.43 -3.67
CA ALA A 294 -14.66 -3.67 -2.57
C ALA A 294 -15.96 -2.88 -2.71
N ALA A 295 -15.88 -1.64 -3.17
CA ALA A 295 -17.02 -0.76 -3.41
C ALA A 295 -17.80 -1.08 -4.70
N ALA A 296 -17.46 -2.16 -5.39
CA ALA A 296 -18.03 -2.54 -6.71
C ALA A 296 -17.94 -1.41 -7.74
N GLN A 297 -16.85 -0.63 -7.69
CA GLN A 297 -16.57 0.42 -8.68
C GLN A 297 -16.04 -0.22 -9.97
N PRO A 298 -16.58 0.08 -11.17
CA PRO A 298 -15.97 -0.33 -12.43
C PRO A 298 -14.52 0.15 -12.53
N LEU A 299 -13.59 -0.77 -12.85
CA LEU A 299 -12.15 -0.55 -12.80
C LEU A 299 -11.48 -0.81 -14.15
N ILE A 300 -10.51 0.03 -14.49
CA ILE A 300 -9.47 -0.25 -15.49
C ILE A 300 -8.12 -0.18 -14.77
N CYS A 301 -7.40 -1.29 -14.74
CA CYS A 301 -6.10 -1.38 -14.07
C CYS A 301 -5.03 -1.96 -15.00
N THR A 302 -3.80 -1.52 -14.80
CA THR A 302 -2.63 -2.13 -15.43
C THR A 302 -2.19 -3.39 -14.71
N ASN A 303 -1.61 -4.34 -15.46
CA ASN A 303 -1.04 -5.58 -14.93
C ASN A 303 0.35 -5.34 -14.36
N VAL A 304 0.43 -4.75 -13.17
CA VAL A 304 1.70 -4.48 -12.48
C VAL A 304 1.62 -4.85 -11.00
N GLY A 305 2.74 -5.33 -10.47
CA GLY A 305 2.83 -5.66 -9.05
C GLY A 305 1.86 -6.77 -8.65
N GLY A 306 1.21 -6.58 -7.50
CA GLY A 306 0.20 -7.48 -6.97
C GLY A 306 -1.22 -7.17 -7.44
N ILE A 307 -1.43 -6.29 -8.44
CA ILE A 307 -2.79 -6.01 -8.96
C ILE A 307 -3.42 -7.29 -9.53
N GLY A 308 -2.63 -8.14 -10.20
CA GLY A 308 -3.10 -9.43 -10.67
C GLY A 308 -3.62 -10.36 -9.55
N GLU A 309 -3.07 -10.25 -8.35
CA GLU A 309 -3.55 -11.01 -7.18
C GLU A 309 -4.92 -10.51 -6.70
N ILE A 310 -5.19 -9.20 -6.81
CA ILE A 310 -6.49 -8.58 -6.48
C ILE A 310 -7.56 -9.01 -7.50
N PHE A 311 -7.20 -9.09 -8.78
CA PHE A 311 -8.12 -9.53 -9.83
C PHE A 311 -8.30 -11.05 -9.87
N GLY A 312 -7.29 -11.82 -9.44
CA GLY A 312 -7.34 -13.28 -9.38
C GLY A 312 -7.73 -13.91 -10.72
N PRO A 313 -8.87 -14.66 -10.80
CA PRO A 313 -9.31 -15.29 -12.04
C PRO A 313 -9.73 -14.28 -13.13
N HIS A 314 -9.89 -12.99 -12.80
CA HIS A 314 -10.23 -11.90 -13.73
C HIS A 314 -9.01 -11.10 -14.19
N SER A 315 -7.79 -11.62 -13.99
CA SER A 315 -6.54 -10.92 -14.34
C SER A 315 -6.33 -10.72 -15.85
N ASP A 316 -7.08 -11.42 -16.69
CA ASP A 316 -7.16 -11.21 -18.14
C ASP A 316 -7.83 -9.87 -18.54
N GLU A 317 -8.54 -9.23 -17.62
CA GLU A 317 -9.10 -7.89 -17.81
C GLU A 317 -8.05 -6.77 -17.68
N LEU A 318 -6.88 -7.07 -17.09
CA LEU A 318 -5.79 -6.14 -16.88
C LEU A 318 -5.08 -5.80 -18.20
N ILE A 319 -4.62 -4.55 -18.30
CA ILE A 319 -3.93 -4.05 -19.50
C ILE A 319 -2.42 -3.86 -19.25
N PRO A 320 -1.58 -3.83 -20.29
CA PRO A 320 -0.17 -3.45 -20.18
C PRO A 320 0.00 -2.03 -19.62
N ALA A 321 1.06 -1.82 -18.84
CA ALA A 321 1.40 -0.50 -18.33
C ALA A 321 2.12 0.36 -19.37
N GLY A 322 1.88 1.67 -19.34
CA GLY A 322 2.61 2.66 -20.14
C GLY A 322 2.19 2.73 -21.61
N ASP A 323 1.11 2.08 -21.99
CA ASP A 323 0.56 2.13 -23.35
C ASP A 323 -0.74 2.95 -23.39
N PRO A 324 -0.71 4.22 -23.87
CA PRO A 324 -1.90 5.07 -23.92
C PRO A 324 -2.90 4.63 -24.99
N MET A 325 -2.47 3.93 -26.06
CA MET A 325 -3.39 3.43 -27.10
C MET A 325 -4.25 2.29 -26.55
N VAL A 326 -3.63 1.33 -25.87
CA VAL A 326 -4.35 0.22 -25.22
C VAL A 326 -5.28 0.74 -24.13
N LEU A 327 -4.82 1.72 -23.34
CA LEU A 327 -5.67 2.34 -22.31
C LEU A 327 -6.86 3.08 -22.93
N ALA A 328 -6.66 3.84 -24.02
CA ALA A 328 -7.73 4.54 -24.73
C ALA A 328 -8.79 3.56 -25.26
N ALA A 329 -8.34 2.47 -25.91
CA ALA A 329 -9.24 1.45 -26.42
C ALA A 329 -10.06 0.77 -25.30
N LYS A 330 -9.42 0.43 -24.16
CA LYS A 330 -10.09 -0.17 -22.99
C LYS A 330 -11.12 0.80 -22.37
N ILE A 331 -10.79 2.10 -22.27
CA ILE A 331 -11.72 3.14 -21.78
C ILE A 331 -12.96 3.22 -22.67
N LEU A 332 -12.78 3.34 -23.99
CA LEU A 332 -13.89 3.43 -24.93
C LEU A 332 -14.76 2.17 -24.89
N ALA A 333 -14.14 0.99 -24.90
CA ALA A 333 -14.85 -0.28 -24.85
C ALA A 333 -15.71 -0.36 -23.57
N LEU A 334 -15.12 -0.06 -22.40
CA LEU A 334 -15.84 -0.15 -21.13
C LEU A 334 -16.97 0.89 -21.04
N LEU A 335 -16.75 2.13 -21.49
CA LEU A 335 -17.77 3.18 -21.43
C LEU A 335 -18.91 2.95 -22.44
N SER A 336 -18.69 2.19 -23.52
CA SER A 336 -19.73 1.79 -24.47
C SER A 336 -20.66 0.69 -23.95
N GLU A 337 -20.24 -0.05 -22.91
CA GLU A 337 -21.09 -1.07 -22.28
C GLU A 337 -22.25 -0.42 -21.49
N PRO A 338 -23.42 -1.06 -21.41
CA PRO A 338 -24.50 -0.64 -20.52
C PRO A 338 -24.02 -0.57 -19.06
N ASP A 339 -24.51 0.40 -18.29
CA ASP A 339 -24.15 0.59 -16.87
C ASP A 339 -24.39 -0.68 -16.03
N GLU A 340 -25.48 -1.39 -16.31
CA GLU A 340 -25.82 -2.63 -15.61
C GLU A 340 -24.75 -3.72 -15.81
N VAL A 341 -24.23 -3.86 -17.04
CA VAL A 341 -23.17 -4.84 -17.36
C VAL A 341 -21.89 -4.50 -16.63
N ARG A 342 -21.49 -3.21 -16.63
CA ARG A 342 -20.29 -2.74 -15.89
C ARG A 342 -20.41 -2.99 -14.41
N ARG A 343 -21.58 -2.69 -13.81
CA ARG A 343 -21.83 -2.88 -12.38
C ARG A 343 -21.87 -4.35 -12.00
N THR A 344 -22.46 -5.21 -12.82
CA THR A 344 -22.48 -6.66 -12.60
C THR A 344 -21.04 -7.21 -12.56
N ARG A 345 -20.21 -6.83 -13.53
CA ARG A 345 -18.79 -7.24 -13.57
C ARG A 345 -18.03 -6.72 -12.33
N ALA A 346 -18.23 -5.48 -11.94
CA ALA A 346 -17.61 -4.90 -10.75
C ALA A 346 -18.08 -5.61 -9.46
N GLY A 347 -19.33 -6.06 -9.41
CA GLY A 347 -19.88 -6.87 -8.32
C GLY A 347 -19.17 -8.22 -8.18
N VAL A 348 -18.92 -8.90 -9.31
CA VAL A 348 -18.16 -10.18 -9.32
C VAL A 348 -16.75 -9.99 -8.76
N LEU A 349 -16.05 -8.91 -9.13
CA LEU A 349 -14.74 -8.60 -8.57
C LEU A 349 -14.82 -8.25 -7.07
N SER A 350 -15.86 -7.53 -6.65
CA SER A 350 -16.11 -7.22 -5.23
C SER A 350 -16.27 -8.49 -4.40
N ASP A 351 -17.06 -9.47 -4.88
CA ASP A 351 -17.25 -10.75 -4.21
C ASP A 351 -15.95 -11.54 -4.08
N TYR A 352 -15.12 -11.53 -5.12
CA TYR A 352 -13.80 -12.16 -5.08
C TYR A 352 -12.89 -11.47 -4.04
N VAL A 353 -12.85 -10.14 -4.02
CA VAL A 353 -12.07 -9.36 -3.04
C VAL A 353 -12.61 -9.60 -1.63
N LYS A 354 -13.92 -9.65 -1.43
CA LYS A 354 -14.53 -9.96 -0.13
C LYS A 354 -14.16 -11.34 0.37
N ALA A 355 -14.04 -12.32 -0.51
CA ALA A 355 -13.62 -13.68 -0.14
C ALA A 355 -12.15 -13.76 0.29
N GLY A 356 -11.25 -12.95 -0.31
CA GLY A 356 -9.79 -13.05 -0.15
C GLY A 356 -9.12 -11.98 0.70
N PHE A 357 -9.64 -10.75 0.72
CA PHE A 357 -8.93 -9.55 1.18
C PHE A 357 -9.65 -8.83 2.32
N ARG A 358 -10.13 -9.57 3.31
CA ARG A 358 -10.77 -9.00 4.50
C ARG A 358 -9.72 -8.61 5.55
N ILE A 359 -10.00 -7.54 6.29
CA ILE A 359 -9.12 -7.03 7.35
C ILE A 359 -8.90 -8.05 8.47
N ASP A 360 -9.92 -8.83 8.84
CA ASP A 360 -9.81 -9.89 9.84
C ASP A 360 -8.81 -10.99 9.42
N ARG A 361 -8.84 -11.42 8.15
CA ARG A 361 -7.87 -12.36 7.58
C ARG A 361 -6.45 -11.80 7.59
N MET A 362 -6.29 -10.52 7.27
CA MET A 362 -4.98 -9.86 7.33
C MET A 362 -4.43 -9.88 8.75
N VAL A 363 -5.22 -9.46 9.73
CA VAL A 363 -4.79 -9.41 11.13
C VAL A 363 -4.48 -10.80 11.66
N ASP A 364 -5.34 -11.79 11.39
CA ASP A 364 -5.15 -13.18 11.81
C ASP A 364 -3.91 -13.80 11.15
N GLY A 365 -3.68 -13.52 9.86
CA GLY A 365 -2.49 -13.97 9.13
C GLY A 365 -1.18 -13.42 9.72
N VAL A 366 -1.19 -12.13 10.11
CA VAL A 366 -0.06 -11.49 10.78
C VAL A 366 0.18 -12.12 12.16
N LEU A 367 -0.86 -12.29 12.99
CA LEU A 367 -0.75 -12.91 14.32
C LEU A 367 -0.30 -14.37 14.24
N GLN A 368 -0.80 -15.13 13.26
CA GLN A 368 -0.36 -16.50 13.02
C GLN A 368 1.12 -16.54 12.64
N GLY A 369 1.61 -15.58 11.83
CA GLY A 369 3.03 -15.46 11.51
C GLY A 369 3.89 -15.25 12.74
N TYR A 370 3.45 -14.44 13.71
CA TYR A 370 4.15 -14.26 14.98
C TYR A 370 4.14 -15.55 15.82
N ALA A 371 3.01 -16.24 15.88
CA ALA A 371 2.87 -17.50 16.63
C ALA A 371 3.82 -18.57 16.10
N ASP A 372 3.86 -18.75 14.77
CA ASP A 372 4.75 -19.72 14.13
C ASP A 372 6.24 -19.38 14.35
N ALA A 373 6.58 -18.09 14.27
CA ALA A 373 7.95 -17.65 14.53
C ALA A 373 8.36 -17.90 16.00
N ARG A 374 7.45 -17.67 16.96
CA ARG A 374 7.67 -17.99 18.38
C ARG A 374 7.87 -19.50 18.59
N ALA A 375 6.98 -20.30 18.01
CA ALA A 375 7.07 -21.77 18.07
C ALA A 375 8.40 -22.28 17.49
N ARG A 376 8.82 -21.76 16.33
CA ARG A 376 10.09 -22.13 15.68
C ARG A 376 11.31 -21.77 16.54
N ARG A 377 11.23 -20.72 17.36
CA ARG A 377 12.28 -20.30 18.29
C ARG A 377 12.17 -20.93 19.68
N GLY A 378 11.18 -21.80 19.94
CA GLY A 378 10.92 -22.38 21.24
C GLY A 378 10.53 -21.35 22.32
N ILE A 379 9.89 -20.23 21.92
CA ILE A 379 9.42 -19.18 22.83
C ILE A 379 7.96 -19.50 23.20
N ALA A 380 7.69 -19.72 24.48
CA ALA A 380 6.34 -20.01 25.00
C ALA A 380 5.43 -18.76 25.02
#